data_d71ed63ae4038b0893095acd413ac2cb
#
_entry.id   d71ed63ae4038b0893095acd413ac2cb
#
_cell.length_a   1.000
_cell.length_b   1.000
_cell.length_c   1.000
_cell.angle_alpha   90.00
_cell.angle_beta   90.00
_cell.angle_gamma   90.00
#
_symmetry.space_group_name_H-M   'P 1'
#
loop_
_entity.id
_entity.type
_entity.pdbx_description
1 polymer ?
#
loop_
_entity_poly.entity_id
_entity_poly.type
_entity_poly.pdbx_seq_one_letter_code
_entity_poly.pdbx_strand_id
1 'polypeptide(L)'
;MTPQPAKVQAISDTYELLRLAAARRQAVAAIYDGLPRLLCPHVLGRKSGQLHALFYQFGGSSRSGLPVGPEGMGDWRCLAVEKLSEVELRADAWHTEPRSRRQTCVDEIDFDVDAQPAEDPQ
;
A
#
# COMPACT_ATOMS: atom_id res chain seq x y z
N MET A 1 26.52 6.37 -20.46
CA MET A 1 25.11 6.29 -20.02
C MET A 1 25.00 6.74 -18.58
N THR A 2 24.10 7.66 -18.32
CA THR A 2 23.93 8.16 -16.98
C THR A 2 23.09 7.15 -16.19
N PRO A 3 23.60 6.64 -15.06
CA PRO A 3 22.80 5.71 -14.28
C PRO A 3 21.59 6.42 -13.70
N GLN A 4 20.47 5.78 -13.77
CA GLN A 4 19.26 6.30 -13.15
C GLN A 4 19.32 6.15 -11.64
N PRO A 5 18.83 7.12 -10.89
CA PRO A 5 18.68 6.92 -9.47
C PRO A 5 17.73 5.75 -9.25
N ALA A 6 18.25 4.66 -8.70
CA ALA A 6 17.50 3.42 -8.62
C ALA A 6 16.23 3.54 -7.79
N LYS A 7 16.08 4.64 -7.06
CA LYS A 7 15.02 4.76 -6.07
C LYS A 7 13.95 5.78 -6.43
N VAL A 8 14.09 6.44 -7.55
CA VAL A 8 13.11 7.43 -7.97
C VAL A 8 12.05 6.74 -8.81
N GLN A 9 10.81 6.83 -8.36
CA GLN A 9 9.66 6.33 -9.09
C GLN A 9 8.71 7.49 -9.33
N ALA A 10 8.18 7.58 -10.55
CA ALA A 10 7.12 8.55 -10.81
C ALA A 10 5.89 8.17 -10.00
N ILE A 11 5.16 9.18 -9.51
CA ILE A 11 3.95 8.94 -8.71
C ILE A 11 2.95 8.10 -9.47
N SER A 12 2.78 8.36 -10.78
CA SER A 12 1.83 7.61 -11.59
C SER A 12 2.24 6.14 -11.70
N ASP A 13 3.53 5.86 -11.84
CA ASP A 13 4.02 4.48 -11.91
C ASP A 13 3.84 3.76 -10.59
N THR A 14 4.10 4.46 -9.49
CA THR A 14 3.86 3.91 -8.15
C THR A 14 2.39 3.57 -7.96
N TYR A 15 1.52 4.49 -8.33
CA TYR A 15 0.08 4.27 -8.18
C TYR A 15 -0.40 3.08 -9.00
N GLU A 16 0.05 2.97 -10.24
CA GLU A 16 -0.34 1.85 -11.08
C GLU A 16 0.17 0.52 -10.55
N LEU A 17 1.37 0.50 -9.99
CA LEU A 17 1.91 -0.70 -9.37
C LEU A 17 1.08 -1.12 -8.17
N LEU A 18 0.67 -0.15 -7.35
CA LEU A 18 -0.19 -0.43 -6.20
C LEU A 18 -1.56 -0.94 -6.64
N ARG A 19 -2.11 -0.35 -7.71
CA ARG A 19 -3.40 -0.78 -8.22
C ARG A 19 -3.34 -2.21 -8.75
N LEU A 20 -2.26 -2.54 -9.44
CA LEU A 20 -2.04 -3.90 -9.90
C LEU A 20 -1.94 -4.87 -8.72
N ALA A 21 -1.17 -4.48 -7.70
CA ALA A 21 -1.01 -5.31 -6.51
C ALA A 21 -2.35 -5.54 -5.80
N ALA A 22 -3.16 -4.49 -5.67
CA ALA A 22 -4.47 -4.62 -5.04
C ALA A 22 -5.38 -5.53 -5.85
N ALA A 23 -5.39 -5.36 -7.18
CA ALA A 23 -6.24 -6.17 -8.04
C ALA A 23 -5.88 -7.65 -7.96
N ARG A 24 -4.60 -7.94 -7.76
CA ARG A 24 -4.11 -9.31 -7.68
C ARG A 24 -4.01 -9.85 -6.28
N ARG A 25 -4.36 -9.06 -5.28
CA ARG A 25 -4.16 -9.43 -3.88
C ARG A 25 -2.71 -9.81 -3.63
N GLN A 26 -1.80 -8.93 -4.05
CA GLN A 26 -0.37 -9.15 -3.94
C GLN A 26 0.24 -8.10 -3.01
N ALA A 27 1.11 -8.56 -2.10
CA ALA A 27 1.80 -7.69 -1.17
C ALA A 27 2.87 -6.87 -1.88
N VAL A 28 3.22 -5.73 -1.28
CA VAL A 28 4.33 -4.89 -1.76
C VAL A 28 5.24 -4.54 -0.60
N ALA A 29 6.49 -4.25 -0.94
CA ALA A 29 7.43 -3.61 -0.03
C ALA A 29 7.60 -2.17 -0.46
N ALA A 30 7.77 -1.27 0.49
CA ALA A 30 7.95 0.14 0.20
C ALA A 30 8.68 0.82 1.35
N ILE A 31 9.18 2.02 1.08
CA ILE A 31 9.75 2.90 2.10
C ILE A 31 8.78 4.06 2.30
N TYR A 32 8.43 4.34 3.52
CA TYR A 32 7.59 5.49 3.89
C TYR A 32 8.16 6.12 5.15
N ASP A 33 8.35 7.45 5.12
CA ASP A 33 9.03 8.16 6.21
C ASP A 33 10.42 7.58 6.50
N GLY A 34 11.11 7.09 5.46
CA GLY A 34 12.43 6.49 5.62
C GLY A 34 12.40 5.10 6.25
N LEU A 35 11.25 4.53 6.49
CA LEU A 35 11.11 3.25 7.17
C LEU A 35 10.61 2.17 6.20
N PRO A 36 11.25 0.99 6.19
CA PRO A 36 10.78 -0.10 5.33
C PRO A 36 9.48 -0.69 5.86
N ARG A 37 8.57 -0.99 4.93
CA ARG A 37 7.25 -1.50 5.29
C ARG A 37 6.83 -2.60 4.32
N LEU A 38 6.09 -3.59 4.87
CA LEU A 38 5.46 -4.63 4.07
C LEU A 38 3.95 -4.37 4.11
N LEU A 39 3.35 -4.18 2.95
CA LEU A 39 2.01 -3.61 2.85
C LEU A 39 1.13 -4.40 1.89
N CYS A 40 -0.16 -4.44 2.19
CA CYS A 40 -1.17 -4.97 1.27
C CYS A 40 -2.13 -3.83 0.93
N PRO A 41 -2.10 -3.31 -0.31
CA PRO A 41 -2.98 -2.19 -0.67
C PRO A 41 -4.43 -2.65 -0.80
N HIS A 42 -5.34 -1.96 -0.13
CA HIS A 42 -6.75 -2.33 -0.10
C HIS A 42 -7.66 -1.33 -0.79
N VAL A 43 -7.46 -0.03 -0.57
CA VAL A 43 -8.29 1.00 -1.18
C VAL A 43 -7.37 2.04 -1.78
N LEU A 44 -7.62 2.43 -3.02
CA LEU A 44 -6.82 3.42 -3.72
C LEU A 44 -7.72 4.50 -4.31
N GLY A 45 -7.22 5.71 -4.31
CA GLY A 45 -7.92 6.84 -4.90
C GLY A 45 -7.29 8.15 -4.48
N ARG A 46 -8.14 9.12 -4.16
CA ARG A 46 -7.68 10.45 -3.79
C ARG A 46 -8.27 10.87 -2.46
N LYS A 47 -7.51 11.66 -1.74
CA LYS A 47 -7.93 12.35 -0.54
C LYS A 47 -7.61 13.81 -0.74
N SER A 48 -8.64 14.65 -0.76
CA SER A 48 -8.46 16.09 -1.00
C SER A 48 -7.63 16.37 -2.26
N GLY A 49 -7.88 15.59 -3.31
CA GLY A 49 -7.21 15.77 -4.60
C GLY A 49 -5.86 15.09 -4.73
N GLN A 50 -5.33 14.50 -3.66
CA GLN A 50 -4.02 13.84 -3.70
C GLN A 50 -4.18 12.33 -3.64
N LEU A 51 -3.30 11.61 -4.33
CA LEU A 51 -3.33 10.15 -4.34
C LEU A 51 -3.02 9.61 -2.95
N HIS A 52 -3.93 8.80 -2.45
CA HIS A 52 -3.82 8.13 -1.16
C HIS A 52 -4.23 6.68 -1.29
N ALA A 53 -3.78 5.87 -0.33
CA ALA A 53 -4.18 4.48 -0.29
C ALA A 53 -4.28 4.00 1.15
N LEU A 54 -5.22 3.10 1.36
CA LEU A 54 -5.35 2.40 2.63
C LEU A 54 -4.65 1.06 2.48
N PHE A 55 -3.71 0.80 3.36
CA PHE A 55 -2.92 -0.42 3.38
C PHE A 55 -3.12 -1.18 4.66
N TYR A 56 -3.00 -2.50 4.58
CA TYR A 56 -2.78 -3.31 5.76
C TYR A 56 -1.28 -3.59 5.85
N GLN A 57 -0.64 -3.06 6.87
CA GLN A 57 0.80 -3.27 7.06
C GLN A 57 1.01 -4.50 7.92
N PHE A 58 1.71 -5.49 7.36
CA PHE A 58 1.92 -6.76 8.05
C PHE A 58 3.38 -6.97 8.48
N GLY A 59 4.23 -6.00 8.21
CA GLY A 59 5.63 -6.09 8.60
C GLY A 59 6.34 -4.78 8.44
N GLY A 60 7.60 -4.74 8.85
CA GLY A 60 8.41 -3.54 8.78
C GLY A 60 8.19 -2.64 9.98
N SER A 61 8.52 -1.36 9.78
CA SER A 61 8.55 -0.37 10.85
C SER A 61 7.49 0.70 10.67
N SER A 62 7.25 1.49 11.70
CA SER A 62 6.39 2.65 11.63
C SER A 62 6.97 3.75 12.50
N ARG A 63 6.41 4.97 12.36
CA ARG A 63 6.89 6.12 13.15
C ARG A 63 6.73 5.93 14.65
N SER A 64 5.82 5.08 15.06
CA SER A 64 5.66 4.79 16.47
C SER A 64 6.84 4.02 17.05
N GLY A 65 7.72 3.49 16.20
CA GLY A 65 8.88 2.73 16.63
C GLY A 65 8.57 1.34 17.10
N LEU A 66 7.31 0.94 17.06
CA LEU A 66 6.90 -0.39 17.50
C LEU A 66 6.70 -1.29 16.30
N PRO A 67 6.92 -2.60 16.47
CA PRO A 67 6.51 -3.55 15.46
C PRO A 67 5.05 -3.35 15.11
N VAL A 68 4.70 -3.65 13.90
CA VAL A 68 3.33 -3.47 13.44
C VAL A 68 2.43 -4.41 14.20
N GLY A 69 1.46 -3.82 14.89
CA GLY A 69 0.49 -4.56 15.66
C GLY A 69 1.07 -5.28 16.87
N PRO A 70 0.23 -5.65 17.83
CA PRO A 70 0.68 -6.45 18.96
C PRO A 70 1.00 -7.87 18.49
N GLU A 71 2.10 -8.42 19.03
CA GLU A 71 2.50 -9.80 18.76
C GLU A 71 2.65 -10.11 17.28
N GLY A 72 3.13 -9.12 16.51
CA GLY A 72 3.33 -9.32 15.08
C GLY A 72 2.08 -9.22 14.23
N MET A 73 0.98 -8.81 14.79
CA MET A 73 -0.24 -8.57 14.02
C MET A 73 -0.10 -7.28 13.22
N GLY A 74 -0.76 -7.25 12.08
CA GLY A 74 -0.73 -6.08 11.22
C GLY A 74 -1.61 -4.95 11.71
N ASP A 75 -1.58 -3.85 10.99
CA ASP A 75 -2.39 -2.69 11.30
C ASP A 75 -2.74 -1.93 10.02
N TRP A 76 -3.85 -1.21 10.07
CA TRP A 76 -4.28 -0.40 8.94
C TRP A 76 -3.50 0.91 8.90
N ARG A 77 -3.04 1.30 7.70
CA ARG A 77 -2.28 2.52 7.49
C ARG A 77 -2.84 3.30 6.33
N CYS A 78 -3.04 4.60 6.54
CA CYS A 78 -3.44 5.53 5.49
C CYS A 78 -2.20 6.30 5.04
N LEU A 79 -1.76 6.07 3.82
CA LEU A 79 -0.50 6.65 3.35
C LEU A 79 -0.70 7.43 2.06
N ALA A 80 0.02 8.55 1.96
CA ALA A 80 0.05 9.34 0.73
C ALA A 80 0.95 8.64 -0.28
N VAL A 81 0.46 8.40 -1.47
CA VAL A 81 1.22 7.67 -2.48
C VAL A 81 2.51 8.39 -2.85
N GLU A 82 2.46 9.72 -2.91
CA GLU A 82 3.65 10.50 -3.29
C GLU A 82 4.81 10.36 -2.30
N LYS A 83 4.54 9.92 -1.08
CA LYS A 83 5.57 9.75 -0.06
C LYS A 83 6.13 8.34 -0.02
N LEU A 84 5.63 7.45 -0.83
CA LEU A 84 6.17 6.10 -0.95
C LEU A 84 7.36 6.10 -1.91
N SER A 85 8.37 5.31 -1.60
CA SER A 85 9.50 5.10 -2.49
C SER A 85 9.88 3.64 -2.51
N GLU A 86 10.62 3.24 -3.52
CA GLU A 86 11.13 1.87 -3.68
C GLU A 86 10.03 0.82 -3.56
N VAL A 87 8.89 1.11 -4.18
CA VAL A 87 7.76 0.18 -4.15
C VAL A 87 8.03 -0.97 -5.09
N GLU A 88 7.89 -2.19 -4.57
CA GLU A 88 8.08 -3.39 -5.38
C GLU A 88 7.13 -4.48 -4.96
N LEU A 89 6.74 -5.32 -5.92
CA LEU A 89 5.88 -6.45 -5.63
C LEU A 89 6.62 -7.51 -4.83
N ARG A 90 5.89 -8.19 -3.95
CA ARG A 90 6.45 -9.23 -3.08
C ARG A 90 5.71 -10.54 -3.28
N ALA A 91 6.42 -11.62 -3.03
CA ALA A 91 5.82 -12.95 -3.06
C ALA A 91 5.19 -13.36 -1.72
N ASP A 92 5.24 -12.47 -0.73
CA ASP A 92 4.63 -12.72 0.57
C ASP A 92 3.12 -12.93 0.44
N ALA A 93 2.56 -13.68 1.37
CA ALA A 93 1.13 -13.95 1.37
C ALA A 93 0.34 -12.64 1.58
N TRP A 94 -0.86 -12.61 1.02
CA TRP A 94 -1.77 -11.49 1.23
C TRP A 94 -2.29 -11.50 2.65
N HIS A 95 -2.23 -10.35 3.31
CA HIS A 95 -2.72 -10.19 4.67
C HIS A 95 -3.86 -9.19 4.70
N THR A 96 -4.88 -9.48 5.46
CA THR A 96 -6.00 -8.58 5.63
C THR A 96 -6.69 -8.88 6.96
N GLU A 97 -7.42 -7.89 7.44
CA GLU A 97 -8.24 -8.02 8.65
C GLU A 97 -9.54 -7.26 8.42
N PRO A 98 -10.62 -7.64 9.08
CA PRO A 98 -11.84 -6.84 9.00
C PRO A 98 -11.59 -5.43 9.50
N ARG A 99 -12.17 -4.45 8.80
CA ARG A 99 -12.11 -3.07 9.25
C ARG A 99 -13.28 -2.82 10.20
N SER A 100 -12.98 -2.27 11.37
CA SER A 100 -13.98 -2.05 12.40
C SER A 100 -14.93 -0.90 12.06
N ARG A 101 -14.56 -0.05 11.10
CA ARG A 101 -15.37 1.07 10.67
C ARG A 101 -15.08 1.39 9.20
N ARG A 102 -15.96 2.16 8.59
CA ARG A 102 -15.77 2.61 7.24
C ARG A 102 -14.49 3.45 7.15
N GLN A 103 -13.71 3.21 6.10
CA GLN A 103 -12.46 3.94 5.92
C GLN A 103 -12.73 5.40 5.52
N THR A 104 -11.86 6.29 5.97
CA THR A 104 -11.90 7.70 5.62
C THR A 104 -10.61 8.17 4.96
N CYS A 105 -9.74 7.23 4.61
CA CYS A 105 -8.45 7.51 4.01
C CYS A 105 -8.56 8.00 2.57
N VAL A 106 -9.54 7.48 1.85
CA VAL A 106 -9.75 7.81 0.43
C VAL A 106 -11.17 8.33 0.26
N ASP A 107 -11.29 9.54 -0.26
CA ASP A 107 -12.59 10.16 -0.53
C ASP A 107 -13.14 9.76 -1.90
N GLU A 108 -12.29 9.82 -2.92
CA GLU A 108 -12.64 9.44 -4.27
C GLU A 108 -12.02 8.09 -4.55
N ILE A 109 -12.82 7.05 -4.40
CA ILE A 109 -12.33 5.68 -4.50
C ILE A 109 -12.20 5.28 -5.97
N ASP A 110 -11.00 4.89 -6.36
CA ASP A 110 -10.72 4.32 -7.68
C ASP A 110 -10.79 2.80 -7.63
N PHE A 111 -10.29 2.20 -6.56
CA PHE A 111 -10.27 0.75 -6.41
C PHE A 111 -10.42 0.38 -4.94
N ASP A 112 -11.29 -0.59 -4.67
CA ASP A 112 -11.50 -1.12 -3.32
C ASP A 112 -11.57 -2.64 -3.42
N VAL A 113 -10.64 -3.33 -2.75
CA VAL A 113 -10.58 -4.79 -2.84
C VAL A 113 -11.84 -5.47 -2.29
N ASP A 114 -12.53 -4.81 -1.35
CA ASP A 114 -13.75 -5.40 -0.77
C ASP A 114 -14.96 -5.21 -1.68
N ALA A 115 -14.89 -4.27 -2.62
CA ALA A 115 -15.98 -3.99 -3.55
C ALA A 115 -15.82 -4.71 -4.87
N GLN A 116 -14.65 -5.28 -5.14
CA GLN A 116 -14.35 -5.90 -6.43
C GLN A 116 -13.70 -7.26 -6.19
N PRO A 117 -14.04 -8.27 -7.01
CA PRO A 117 -13.35 -9.55 -6.91
C PRO A 117 -11.89 -9.41 -7.34
N ALA A 118 -11.05 -10.30 -6.86
CA ALA A 118 -9.67 -10.34 -7.32
C ALA A 118 -9.64 -10.60 -8.81
N GLU A 119 -8.69 -9.96 -9.52
CA GLU A 119 -8.51 -10.26 -10.93
C GLU A 119 -7.99 -11.66 -11.08
N ASP A 120 -8.67 -12.41 -11.94
CA ASP A 120 -8.26 -13.75 -12.24
C ASP A 120 -7.27 -13.70 -13.39
N PRO A 121 -6.08 -14.25 -13.23
CA PRO A 121 -5.09 -14.26 -14.31
C PRO A 121 -5.41 -15.32 -15.35
N GLN A 122 -6.49 -15.19 -15.99
CA GLN A 122 -6.92 -16.18 -16.98
C GLN A 122 -6.12 -16.12 -18.25
#